data_efaf36c3d541108d146da9127aa9ffe1
#
_entry.id   efaf36c3d541108d146da9127aa9ffe1
#
_cell.length_a   1.000
_cell.length_b   1.000
_cell.length_c   1.000
_cell.angle_alpha   90.00
_cell.angle_beta   90.00
_cell.angle_gamma   90.00
#
_symmetry.space_group_name_H-M   'P 1'
#
loop_
_entity.id
_entity.type
_entity.pdbx_description
1 polymer ?
#
loop_
_entity_poly.entity_id
_entity_poly.type
_entity_poly.pdbx_seq_one_letter_code
_entity_poly.pdbx_strand_id
1 'polypeptide(L)'
;MKILIFLFLLLLSSCVFEHDAFIPKYPNSVLPDGDPIPAASRSYMEGVYKITSGGKQFGDRAVLKWHGKDFSMFSETQGCYFVMKAVHLDSVIFMEGYWRYSSNNTTGLASLRISKANGSRNILSGKDGKIVIQGTYGIADGLPDAELVLEYERPFSDKVKQSDFYIMAHRSGGRNSDNLPASENSIEMIRYTRNFGTTGIEIDVRLTKDGVPIIYHDDDLNVRTTTKSPLIGPVKNFTWLELSSYVRLIHGEKIPTLEQALTFLVDSTELRAVWLDMKGDVNAMKIVIPIQQKALARARAKAHPLEIWVGLPTEDVIDDFLSYPGHEKVTSLCELAPEDVRKVNASVWSPRWTLGTQVDLVKQMHAEGRKVFCWTIDDQQFMKKFIDEGEFDGLLSNYSAMTAFYFYTQE
;
A
#
# COMPACT_ATOMS: atom_id res chain seq x y z
N MET A 1 -27.26 15.05 -63.92
CA MET A 1 -27.66 14.66 -62.54
C MET A 1 -26.41 14.02 -61.90
N LYS A 2 -25.63 14.82 -61.12
CA LYS A 2 -24.36 14.38 -60.51
C LYS A 2 -24.70 13.95 -59.08
N ILE A 3 -24.53 12.66 -58.79
CA ILE A 3 -24.72 12.08 -57.45
C ILE A 3 -23.43 12.34 -56.68
N LEU A 4 -23.51 13.16 -55.64
CA LEU A 4 -22.42 13.44 -54.69
C LEU A 4 -22.45 12.35 -53.62
N ILE A 5 -21.49 11.46 -53.64
CA ILE A 5 -21.30 10.44 -52.57
C ILE A 5 -20.52 11.11 -51.43
N PHE A 6 -21.18 11.39 -50.32
CA PHE A 6 -20.54 11.81 -49.08
C PHE A 6 -19.96 10.57 -48.37
N LEU A 7 -18.64 10.44 -48.42
CA LEU A 7 -17.93 9.44 -47.64
C LEU A 7 -17.80 9.95 -46.18
N PHE A 8 -18.61 9.41 -45.30
CA PHE A 8 -18.51 9.65 -43.84
C PHE A 8 -17.31 8.83 -43.32
N LEU A 9 -16.14 9.44 -43.14
CA LEU A 9 -15.04 8.87 -42.38
C LEU A 9 -15.43 8.91 -40.90
N LEU A 10 -15.90 7.79 -40.39
CA LEU A 10 -15.95 7.53 -38.94
C LEU A 10 -14.52 7.44 -38.45
N LEU A 11 -14.02 8.51 -37.91
CA LEU A 11 -12.84 8.49 -37.02
C LEU A 11 -13.24 7.73 -35.75
N LEU A 12 -12.99 6.43 -35.72
CA LEU A 12 -12.93 5.66 -34.49
C LEU A 12 -11.71 6.14 -33.71
N SER A 13 -11.89 7.18 -32.91
CA SER A 13 -10.95 7.45 -31.82
C SER A 13 -11.05 6.26 -30.89
N SER A 14 -10.14 5.29 -31.02
CA SER A 14 -9.91 4.33 -29.97
C SER A 14 -9.44 5.16 -28.77
N CYS A 15 -10.24 5.24 -27.72
CA CYS A 15 -9.77 5.67 -26.42
C CYS A 15 -8.70 4.64 -26.00
N VAL A 16 -7.46 4.95 -26.27
CA VAL A 16 -6.35 4.28 -25.62
C VAL A 16 -6.41 4.79 -24.17
N PHE A 17 -6.85 3.96 -23.26
CA PHE A 17 -6.70 4.24 -21.84
C PHE A 17 -5.19 4.19 -21.56
N GLU A 18 -4.56 5.35 -21.45
CA GLU A 18 -3.22 5.44 -20.90
C GLU A 18 -3.32 5.08 -19.40
N HIS A 19 -2.83 3.90 -19.06
CA HIS A 19 -2.73 3.44 -17.68
C HIS A 19 -1.38 3.81 -17.05
N ASP A 20 -0.52 4.51 -17.78
CA ASP A 20 0.79 4.89 -17.28
C ASP A 20 0.67 6.02 -16.25
N ALA A 21 1.06 5.70 -15.02
CA ALA A 21 1.17 6.69 -13.97
C ALA A 21 2.28 7.67 -14.34
N PHE A 22 1.93 8.94 -14.53
CA PHE A 22 2.93 9.97 -14.68
C PHE A 22 3.67 10.16 -13.35
N ILE A 23 4.97 9.84 -13.34
CA ILE A 23 5.87 10.09 -12.22
C ILE A 23 6.88 11.14 -12.67
N PRO A 24 6.81 12.38 -12.15
CA PRO A 24 7.75 13.41 -12.50
C PRO A 24 9.17 13.04 -12.05
N LYS A 25 10.17 13.41 -12.86
CA LYS A 25 11.58 13.16 -12.56
C LYS A 25 12.40 14.42 -12.78
N TYR A 26 13.35 14.68 -11.92
CA TYR A 26 14.36 15.70 -12.19
C TYR A 26 15.17 15.29 -13.43
N PRO A 27 15.42 16.20 -14.36
CA PRO A 27 16.32 15.94 -15.50
C PRO A 27 17.73 15.53 -15.04
N ASN A 28 18.21 16.18 -13.97
CA ASN A 28 19.42 15.83 -13.23
C ASN A 28 19.09 15.93 -11.74
N SER A 29 19.68 15.06 -10.92
CA SER A 29 19.51 15.17 -9.46
C SER A 29 20.00 16.54 -8.97
N VAL A 30 19.22 17.17 -8.11
CA VAL A 30 19.59 18.42 -7.42
C VAL A 30 20.21 18.14 -6.04
N LEU A 31 20.30 16.86 -5.63
CA LEU A 31 21.04 16.49 -4.43
C LEU A 31 22.54 16.71 -4.63
N PRO A 32 23.24 17.28 -3.64
CA PRO A 32 24.69 17.31 -3.65
C PRO A 32 25.29 15.89 -3.53
N ASP A 33 26.55 15.73 -3.87
CA ASP A 33 27.31 14.51 -3.56
C ASP A 33 27.59 14.48 -2.04
N GLY A 34 26.67 13.88 -1.30
CA GLY A 34 26.62 13.86 0.16
C GLY A 34 26.37 12.46 0.71
N ASP A 35 26.58 12.31 2.01
CA ASP A 35 26.40 11.04 2.70
C ASP A 35 24.91 10.76 3.01
N PRO A 36 24.50 9.47 3.07
CA PRO A 36 23.19 9.08 3.55
C PRO A 36 22.96 9.52 5.01
N ILE A 37 21.70 9.84 5.36
CA ILE A 37 21.36 10.16 6.76
C ILE A 37 21.67 8.95 7.66
N PRO A 38 22.51 9.13 8.72
CA PRO A 38 22.87 8.06 9.63
C PRO A 38 21.64 7.39 10.26
N ALA A 39 21.64 6.06 10.35
CA ALA A 39 20.49 5.32 10.88
C ALA A 39 20.05 5.80 12.27
N ALA A 40 21.01 6.07 13.16
CA ALA A 40 20.77 6.58 14.51
C ALA A 40 20.16 8.01 14.54
N SER A 41 20.26 8.76 13.44
CA SER A 41 19.74 10.12 13.34
C SER A 41 18.31 10.20 12.80
N ARG A 42 17.81 9.13 12.18
CA ARG A 42 16.52 9.13 11.43
C ARG A 42 15.33 9.38 12.33
N SER A 43 15.30 8.75 13.50
CA SER A 43 14.20 8.90 14.47
C SER A 43 14.00 10.34 14.96
N TYR A 44 15.06 11.17 14.96
CA TYR A 44 14.98 12.59 15.33
C TYR A 44 14.28 13.46 14.27
N MET A 45 14.06 12.91 13.06
CA MET A 45 13.26 13.58 12.02
C MET A 45 11.79 13.13 12.04
N GLU A 46 11.48 12.00 12.69
CA GLU A 46 10.12 11.44 12.69
C GLU A 46 9.18 12.27 13.59
N GLY A 47 7.95 12.44 13.12
CA GLY A 47 6.91 13.10 13.88
C GLY A 47 5.89 13.83 13.02
N VAL A 48 5.11 14.67 13.67
CA VAL A 48 4.09 15.51 13.07
C VAL A 48 4.66 16.90 12.88
N TYR A 49 4.42 17.48 11.71
CA TYR A 49 4.86 18.80 11.29
C TYR A 49 3.67 19.67 10.94
N LYS A 50 3.68 20.92 11.34
CA LYS A 50 2.76 21.95 10.87
C LYS A 50 3.24 22.49 9.52
N ILE A 51 2.35 22.62 8.55
CA ILE A 51 2.64 23.24 7.25
C ILE A 51 2.36 24.74 7.38
N THR A 52 3.41 25.56 7.33
CA THR A 52 3.31 27.03 7.47
C THR A 52 3.37 27.75 6.13
N SER A 53 3.86 27.09 5.07
CA SER A 53 3.73 27.51 3.68
C SER A 53 3.45 26.25 2.81
N GLY A 54 2.58 26.37 1.79
CA GLY A 54 2.14 25.26 0.96
C GLY A 54 0.83 24.56 1.41
N GLY A 55 0.19 25.08 2.47
CA GLY A 55 -1.01 24.48 3.06
C GLY A 55 -2.19 24.37 2.09
N LYS A 56 -2.32 25.27 1.11
CA LYS A 56 -3.35 25.16 0.07
C LYS A 56 -3.25 23.86 -0.73
N GLN A 57 -2.02 23.34 -0.93
CA GLN A 57 -1.75 22.10 -1.67
C GLN A 57 -1.77 20.88 -0.75
N PHE A 58 -1.24 20.97 0.46
CA PHE A 58 -0.93 19.83 1.29
C PHE A 58 -1.74 19.73 2.60
N GLY A 59 -2.58 20.75 2.92
CA GLY A 59 -3.31 20.82 4.20
C GLY A 59 -2.48 21.47 5.29
N ASP A 60 -2.89 21.28 6.55
CA ASP A 60 -2.31 21.97 7.70
C ASP A 60 -1.14 21.20 8.34
N ARG A 61 -1.11 19.89 8.16
CA ARG A 61 -0.12 19.01 8.79
C ARG A 61 0.47 18.02 7.81
N ALA A 62 1.70 17.60 8.12
CA ALA A 62 2.38 16.48 7.49
C ALA A 62 2.98 15.54 8.53
N VAL A 63 3.14 14.29 8.18
CA VAL A 63 3.84 13.26 8.94
C VAL A 63 5.12 12.89 8.20
N LEU A 64 6.23 12.77 8.91
CA LEU A 64 7.47 12.22 8.38
C LEU A 64 7.80 10.91 9.10
N LYS A 65 8.03 9.84 8.32
CA LYS A 65 8.32 8.49 8.81
C LYS A 65 9.42 7.83 7.98
N TRP A 66 10.37 7.19 8.66
CA TRP A 66 11.42 6.40 8.01
C TRP A 66 11.03 4.93 7.88
N HIS A 67 11.35 4.34 6.73
CA HIS A 67 11.24 2.92 6.43
C HIS A 67 12.63 2.42 6.01
N GLY A 68 13.38 1.88 6.97
CA GLY A 68 14.79 1.56 6.73
C GLY A 68 15.61 2.78 6.31
N LYS A 69 16.15 2.79 5.10
CA LYS A 69 16.94 3.92 4.54
C LYS A 69 16.09 4.96 3.78
N ASP A 70 14.88 4.62 3.45
CA ASP A 70 13.97 5.48 2.70
C ASP A 70 12.98 6.16 3.68
N PHE A 71 12.55 7.37 3.38
CA PHE A 71 11.53 8.00 4.17
C PHE A 71 10.32 8.40 3.32
N SER A 72 9.18 8.46 3.98
CA SER A 72 7.93 8.93 3.40
C SER A 72 7.42 10.11 4.19
N MET A 73 6.79 11.03 3.49
CA MET A 73 6.02 12.11 4.07
C MET A 73 4.57 11.93 3.64
N PHE A 74 3.65 12.12 4.57
CA PHE A 74 2.20 12.03 4.31
C PHE A 74 1.58 13.35 4.72
N SER A 75 0.64 13.86 3.92
CA SER A 75 -0.10 15.07 4.29
C SER A 75 -1.60 14.90 4.07
N GLU A 76 -2.38 15.80 4.69
CA GLU A 76 -3.82 15.65 4.85
C GLU A 76 -4.58 15.63 3.51
N THR A 77 -4.22 16.53 2.60
CA THR A 77 -4.98 16.74 1.37
C THR A 77 -4.90 15.52 0.46
N GLN A 78 -6.04 14.89 0.17
CA GLN A 78 -6.18 13.78 -0.79
C GLN A 78 -5.27 12.57 -0.50
N GLY A 79 -4.88 12.36 0.77
CA GLY A 79 -3.91 11.31 1.13
C GLY A 79 -2.57 11.48 0.41
N CYS A 80 -2.07 12.71 0.35
CA CYS A 80 -0.82 13.02 -0.33
C CYS A 80 0.36 12.27 0.29
N TYR A 81 1.22 11.73 -0.55
CA TYR A 81 2.48 11.14 -0.14
C TYR A 81 3.65 11.68 -0.95
N PHE A 82 4.82 11.69 -0.32
CA PHE A 82 6.08 12.10 -0.94
C PHE A 82 7.03 10.91 -0.97
N VAL A 83 7.64 10.68 -2.11
CA VAL A 83 8.70 9.69 -2.30
C VAL A 83 10.00 10.44 -2.53
N MET A 84 10.87 10.43 -1.52
CA MET A 84 12.03 11.30 -1.50
C MET A 84 13.31 10.54 -1.16
N LYS A 85 14.44 11.05 -1.66
CA LYS A 85 15.78 10.69 -1.23
C LYS A 85 16.34 11.79 -0.34
N ALA A 86 17.17 11.44 0.62
CA ALA A 86 17.83 12.38 1.52
C ALA A 86 19.31 12.08 1.64
N VAL A 87 20.12 13.14 1.61
CA VAL A 87 21.55 13.12 1.89
C VAL A 87 21.93 14.27 2.82
N HIS A 88 23.08 14.21 3.46
CA HIS A 88 23.63 15.34 4.18
C HIS A 88 25.01 15.72 3.65
N LEU A 89 25.27 17.01 3.60
CA LEU A 89 26.57 17.60 3.28
C LEU A 89 26.80 18.81 4.17
N ASP A 90 27.99 18.95 4.75
CA ASP A 90 28.35 20.08 5.63
C ASP A 90 27.34 20.37 6.74
N SER A 91 26.74 19.33 7.30
CA SER A 91 25.68 19.42 8.30
C SER A 91 24.37 20.09 7.82
N VAL A 92 24.12 20.14 6.53
CA VAL A 92 22.81 20.46 5.93
C VAL A 92 22.21 19.16 5.42
N ILE A 93 20.90 18.95 5.62
CA ILE A 93 20.17 17.83 5.06
C ILE A 93 19.43 18.32 3.83
N PHE A 94 19.61 17.61 2.72
CA PHE A 94 18.96 17.89 1.42
C PHE A 94 18.05 16.73 1.06
N MET A 95 16.90 17.02 0.48
CA MET A 95 15.89 16.06 0.10
C MET A 95 15.34 16.42 -1.28
N GLU A 96 15.25 15.42 -2.17
CA GLU A 96 14.60 15.58 -3.48
C GLU A 96 13.70 14.39 -3.78
N GLY A 97 12.66 14.62 -4.56
CA GLY A 97 11.76 13.57 -5.00
C GLY A 97 10.51 14.13 -5.64
N TYR A 98 9.45 13.39 -5.53
CA TYR A 98 8.14 13.79 -6.02
C TYR A 98 7.07 13.57 -4.95
N TRP A 99 5.97 14.28 -5.09
CA TRP A 99 4.75 14.10 -4.30
C TRP A 99 3.60 13.69 -5.21
N ARG A 100 2.59 13.03 -4.65
CA ARG A 100 1.41 12.61 -5.37
C ARG A 100 0.20 12.51 -4.44
N TYR A 101 -0.98 12.83 -4.96
CA TYR A 101 -2.24 12.50 -4.30
C TYR A 101 -2.59 11.02 -4.51
N SER A 102 -3.09 10.34 -3.47
CA SER A 102 -3.56 8.97 -3.56
C SER A 102 -4.86 8.86 -4.38
N SER A 103 -5.75 9.83 -4.24
CA SER A 103 -7.11 9.77 -4.80
C SER A 103 -7.20 10.24 -6.26
N ASN A 104 -6.12 10.80 -6.83
CA ASN A 104 -6.09 11.27 -8.22
C ASN A 104 -4.65 11.38 -8.75
N ASN A 105 -4.51 11.82 -10.02
CA ASN A 105 -3.22 11.86 -10.71
C ASN A 105 -2.40 13.13 -10.47
N THR A 106 -2.83 14.02 -9.56
CA THR A 106 -2.09 15.24 -9.28
C THR A 106 -0.75 14.91 -8.59
N THR A 107 0.32 15.39 -9.16
CA THR A 107 1.69 15.10 -8.73
C THR A 107 2.64 16.25 -9.10
N GLY A 108 3.84 16.24 -8.57
CA GLY A 108 4.89 17.19 -8.92
C GLY A 108 6.20 16.89 -8.21
N LEU A 109 7.24 17.60 -8.59
CA LEU A 109 8.55 17.50 -7.95
C LEU A 109 8.58 18.25 -6.62
N ALA A 110 9.49 17.87 -5.73
CA ALA A 110 9.79 18.60 -4.49
C ALA A 110 11.28 18.58 -4.18
N SER A 111 11.82 19.74 -3.76
CA SER A 111 13.18 19.89 -3.30
C SER A 111 13.17 20.63 -1.97
N LEU A 112 13.62 19.96 -0.91
CA LEU A 112 13.53 20.42 0.47
C LEU A 112 14.89 20.34 1.15
N ARG A 113 15.07 21.12 2.21
CA ARG A 113 16.29 21.08 3.03
C ARG A 113 16.03 21.42 4.50
N ILE A 114 16.92 20.95 5.36
CA ILE A 114 17.04 21.38 6.75
C ILE A 114 18.40 22.03 6.91
N SER A 115 18.44 23.34 7.11
CA SER A 115 19.69 24.10 7.29
C SER A 115 20.27 23.89 8.69
N LYS A 116 21.52 24.31 8.88
CA LYS A 116 22.20 24.28 10.19
C LYS A 116 21.44 25.04 11.26
N ALA A 117 20.84 26.18 10.90
CA ALA A 117 20.02 27.01 11.79
C ALA A 117 18.63 26.38 12.06
N ASN A 118 18.17 25.50 11.17
CA ASN A 118 16.84 24.88 11.22
C ASN A 118 16.86 23.44 11.81
N GLY A 119 17.93 23.06 12.51
CA GLY A 119 17.95 21.83 13.31
C GLY A 119 18.75 20.66 12.73
N SER A 120 19.33 20.75 11.52
CA SER A 120 20.07 19.63 10.93
C SER A 120 21.27 19.16 11.78
N ARG A 121 21.96 20.08 12.47
CA ARG A 121 23.05 19.72 13.38
C ARG A 121 22.58 18.87 14.56
N ASN A 122 21.42 19.20 15.13
CA ASN A 122 20.85 18.42 16.23
C ASN A 122 20.50 17.01 15.74
N ILE A 123 19.77 16.91 14.62
CA ILE A 123 19.43 15.63 13.99
C ILE A 123 20.69 14.76 13.78
N LEU A 124 21.70 15.29 13.10
CA LEU A 124 22.92 14.53 12.77
C LEU A 124 23.76 14.18 14.00
N SER A 125 23.64 14.92 15.10
CA SER A 125 24.29 14.60 16.37
C SER A 125 23.42 13.78 17.34
N GLY A 126 22.24 13.32 16.90
CA GLY A 126 21.33 12.53 17.73
C GLY A 126 20.75 13.31 18.90
N LYS A 127 20.30 14.52 18.66
CA LYS A 127 19.70 15.41 19.68
C LYS A 127 18.37 15.97 19.22
N ASP A 128 17.45 16.07 20.15
CA ASP A 128 16.18 16.76 19.93
C ASP A 128 16.39 18.27 19.73
N GLY A 129 15.47 18.89 19.04
CA GLY A 129 15.49 20.33 18.82
C GLY A 129 14.42 20.81 17.85
N LYS A 130 14.33 22.11 17.68
CA LYS A 130 13.46 22.71 16.67
C LYS A 130 13.93 22.29 15.28
N ILE A 131 13.00 21.79 14.46
CA ILE A 131 13.27 21.40 13.06
C ILE A 131 12.37 22.23 12.16
N VAL A 132 12.95 22.83 11.13
CA VAL A 132 12.21 23.46 10.03
C VAL A 132 12.71 22.86 8.72
N ILE A 133 11.81 22.22 7.99
CA ILE A 133 12.03 21.74 6.63
C ILE A 133 11.51 22.81 5.69
N GLN A 134 12.34 23.29 4.78
CA GLN A 134 11.97 24.35 3.85
C GLN A 134 12.46 24.06 2.45
N GLY A 135 11.71 24.50 1.45
CA GLY A 135 12.09 24.37 0.05
C GLY A 135 10.96 24.69 -0.89
N THR A 136 10.92 24.03 -2.00
CA THR A 136 9.93 24.29 -3.05
C THR A 136 9.32 23.01 -3.59
N TYR A 137 8.11 23.13 -4.13
CA TYR A 137 7.43 22.08 -4.89
C TYR A 137 6.94 22.64 -6.24
N GLY A 138 6.79 21.77 -7.22
CA GLY A 138 6.19 22.04 -8.53
C GLY A 138 4.93 21.23 -8.74
N ILE A 139 4.25 21.44 -9.86
CA ILE A 139 3.07 20.68 -10.31
C ILE A 139 3.39 20.04 -11.65
N ALA A 140 2.97 18.81 -11.84
CA ALA A 140 3.26 17.96 -13.01
C ALA A 140 4.78 17.86 -13.25
N ASP A 141 5.27 18.17 -14.44
CA ASP A 141 6.68 18.18 -14.85
C ASP A 141 7.39 19.52 -14.61
N GLY A 142 6.67 20.50 -14.04
CA GLY A 142 7.24 21.82 -13.71
C GLY A 142 8.31 21.72 -12.64
N LEU A 143 9.37 22.53 -12.80
CA LEU A 143 10.39 22.65 -11.74
C LEU A 143 9.78 23.26 -10.48
N PRO A 144 10.26 22.85 -9.28
CA PRO A 144 9.76 23.37 -8.02
C PRO A 144 10.01 24.88 -7.87
N ASP A 145 8.92 25.66 -7.77
CA ASP A 145 8.94 27.13 -7.64
C ASP A 145 8.01 27.64 -6.51
N ALA A 146 7.02 26.85 -6.10
CA ALA A 146 6.13 27.20 -5.01
C ALA A 146 6.74 26.80 -3.65
N GLU A 147 6.63 27.69 -2.67
CA GLU A 147 7.23 27.47 -1.36
C GLU A 147 6.51 26.39 -0.54
N LEU A 148 7.29 25.52 0.11
CA LEU A 148 6.84 24.55 1.11
C LEU A 148 7.69 24.68 2.37
N VAL A 149 7.04 24.95 3.50
CA VAL A 149 7.67 25.05 4.81
C VAL A 149 6.90 24.22 5.83
N LEU A 150 7.65 23.33 6.52
CA LEU A 150 7.13 22.47 7.57
C LEU A 150 7.91 22.74 8.86
N GLU A 151 7.19 22.99 9.94
CA GLU A 151 7.78 23.18 11.28
C GLU A 151 7.43 21.98 12.16
N TYR A 152 8.43 21.38 12.80
CA TYR A 152 8.22 20.27 13.72
C TYR A 152 7.26 20.69 14.83
N GLU A 153 6.14 19.96 14.95
CA GLU A 153 5.10 20.23 15.94
C GLU A 153 5.30 19.35 17.19
N ARG A 154 5.39 18.03 16.98
CA ARG A 154 5.53 17.05 18.06
C ARG A 154 6.01 15.69 17.58
N PRO A 155 6.55 14.86 18.48
CA PRO A 155 6.76 13.43 18.19
C PRO A 155 5.42 12.71 18.03
N PHE A 156 5.46 11.48 17.53
CA PHE A 156 4.29 10.61 17.59
C PHE A 156 3.85 10.43 19.04
N SER A 157 2.53 10.37 19.28
CA SER A 157 1.98 10.12 20.61
C SER A 157 2.40 8.74 21.15
N ASP A 158 2.30 8.55 22.46
CA ASP A 158 2.59 7.26 23.05
C ASP A 158 1.60 6.18 22.58
N LYS A 159 0.34 6.56 22.33
CA LYS A 159 -0.66 5.69 21.70
C LYS A 159 -0.16 5.14 20.37
N VAL A 160 0.36 6.00 19.47
CA VAL A 160 0.90 5.61 18.17
C VAL A 160 2.17 4.75 18.31
N LYS A 161 3.09 5.12 19.20
CA LYS A 161 4.36 4.39 19.40
C LYS A 161 4.17 2.98 19.98
N GLN A 162 3.15 2.80 20.82
CA GLN A 162 2.86 1.53 21.48
C GLN A 162 1.86 0.67 20.70
N SER A 163 1.22 1.23 19.69
CA SER A 163 0.24 0.52 18.89
C SER A 163 0.90 -0.37 17.83
N ASP A 164 0.38 -1.58 17.71
CA ASP A 164 0.70 -2.52 16.63
C ASP A 164 -0.23 -2.35 15.41
N PHE A 165 -0.82 -1.17 15.24
CA PHE A 165 -1.78 -0.91 14.17
C PHE A 165 -1.25 -1.27 12.78
N TYR A 166 -2.10 -1.92 11.97
CA TYR A 166 -1.78 -2.36 10.62
C TYR A 166 -2.36 -1.39 9.58
N ILE A 167 -1.47 -0.76 8.83
CA ILE A 167 -1.81 0.02 7.64
C ILE A 167 -1.76 -0.95 6.47
N MET A 168 -2.94 -1.45 6.06
CA MET A 168 -3.06 -2.51 5.04
C MET A 168 -3.33 -1.90 3.67
N ALA A 169 -2.52 -2.28 2.68
CA ALA A 169 -2.74 -1.87 1.29
C ALA A 169 -3.53 -2.92 0.52
N HIS A 170 -4.69 -2.54 -0.03
CA HIS A 170 -5.53 -3.36 -0.89
C HIS A 170 -4.77 -3.68 -2.19
N ARG A 171 -4.84 -4.93 -2.67
CA ARG A 171 -4.17 -5.42 -3.91
C ARG A 171 -2.68 -5.05 -3.98
N SER A 172 -1.99 -5.17 -2.86
CA SER A 172 -0.57 -4.79 -2.65
C SER A 172 -0.23 -3.29 -2.72
N GLY A 173 -1.16 -2.39 -3.05
CA GLY A 173 -0.85 -0.95 -3.11
C GLY A 173 -2.01 -0.06 -3.55
N GLY A 174 -3.08 -0.63 -4.08
CA GLY A 174 -4.25 0.05 -4.63
C GLY A 174 -4.68 -0.57 -5.96
N ARG A 175 -5.69 0.02 -6.57
CA ARG A 175 -6.28 -0.47 -7.84
C ARG A 175 -5.53 0.10 -9.05
N ASN A 176 -5.52 -0.65 -10.16
CA ASN A 176 -5.01 -0.12 -11.44
C ASN A 176 -5.69 1.20 -11.86
N SER A 177 -6.98 1.37 -11.51
CA SER A 177 -7.73 2.62 -11.78
C SER A 177 -7.19 3.85 -11.04
N ASP A 178 -6.37 3.66 -10.02
CA ASP A 178 -5.73 4.74 -9.26
C ASP A 178 -4.42 5.21 -9.94
N ASN A 179 -4.10 4.66 -11.13
CA ASN A 179 -2.93 4.97 -11.96
C ASN A 179 -1.62 4.96 -11.16
N LEU A 180 -1.39 3.88 -10.42
CA LEU A 180 -0.19 3.67 -9.63
C LEU A 180 1.01 3.30 -10.51
N PRO A 181 2.24 3.43 -10.01
CA PRO A 181 3.45 3.21 -10.81
C PRO A 181 3.76 1.75 -11.13
N ALA A 182 2.96 0.82 -10.63
CA ALA A 182 3.02 -0.60 -10.94
C ALA A 182 1.61 -1.20 -10.87
N SER A 183 1.40 -2.34 -11.51
CA SER A 183 0.10 -3.02 -11.53
C SER A 183 -0.29 -3.56 -10.16
N GLU A 184 -1.59 -3.50 -9.85
CA GLU A 184 -2.14 -4.22 -8.68
C GLU A 184 -1.70 -5.69 -8.70
N ASN A 185 -1.50 -6.30 -7.53
CA ASN A 185 -1.08 -7.71 -7.42
C ASN A 185 0.22 -8.05 -8.17
N SER A 186 1.19 -7.13 -8.23
CA SER A 186 2.51 -7.35 -8.82
C SER A 186 3.63 -7.33 -7.78
N ILE A 187 4.76 -7.95 -8.08
CA ILE A 187 5.98 -7.87 -7.26
C ILE A 187 6.48 -6.42 -7.18
N GLU A 188 6.35 -5.70 -8.28
CA GLU A 188 6.73 -4.29 -8.39
C GLU A 188 5.90 -3.42 -7.46
N MET A 189 4.57 -3.68 -7.36
CA MET A 189 3.70 -2.96 -6.43
C MET A 189 4.01 -3.34 -4.98
N ILE A 190 4.25 -4.61 -4.65
CA ILE A 190 4.69 -5.04 -3.32
C ILE A 190 5.98 -4.30 -2.90
N ARG A 191 6.91 -4.10 -3.83
CA ARG A 191 8.14 -3.32 -3.57
C ARG A 191 7.85 -1.84 -3.35
N TYR A 192 6.89 -1.29 -4.10
CA TYR A 192 6.57 0.13 -4.09
C TYR A 192 5.74 0.55 -2.87
N THR A 193 4.89 -0.35 -2.35
CA THR A 193 3.88 -0.05 -1.32
C THR A 193 4.46 0.54 -0.02
N ARG A 194 5.73 0.29 0.29
CA ARG A 194 6.43 0.91 1.43
C ARG A 194 6.38 2.44 1.41
N ASN A 195 6.30 3.05 0.20
CA ASN A 195 6.21 4.50 0.05
C ASN A 195 4.88 5.07 0.56
N PHE A 196 3.89 4.21 0.76
CA PHE A 196 2.58 4.57 1.31
C PHE A 196 2.50 4.44 2.83
N GLY A 197 3.60 4.09 3.51
CA GLY A 197 3.60 3.85 4.95
C GLY A 197 2.95 2.53 5.36
N THR A 198 2.75 1.61 4.42
CA THR A 198 2.11 0.31 4.67
C THR A 198 2.94 -0.56 5.59
N THR A 199 2.26 -1.27 6.47
CA THR A 199 2.83 -2.29 7.34
C THR A 199 2.39 -3.70 6.96
N GLY A 200 1.37 -3.82 6.11
CA GLY A 200 0.86 -5.07 5.55
C GLY A 200 0.13 -4.85 4.23
N ILE A 201 -0.13 -5.93 3.53
CA ILE A 201 -0.85 -5.92 2.25
C ILE A 201 -1.94 -6.98 2.21
N GLU A 202 -2.93 -6.75 1.40
CA GLU A 202 -3.85 -7.78 0.90
C GLU A 202 -3.46 -8.10 -0.55
N ILE A 203 -3.59 -9.37 -0.94
CA ILE A 203 -3.37 -9.89 -2.29
C ILE A 203 -4.42 -10.92 -2.65
N ASP A 204 -4.91 -10.86 -3.88
CA ASP A 204 -5.95 -11.75 -4.40
C ASP A 204 -5.38 -13.07 -4.91
N VAL A 205 -5.90 -14.21 -4.47
CA VAL A 205 -5.37 -15.53 -4.84
C VAL A 205 -6.36 -16.29 -5.72
N ARG A 206 -5.90 -16.72 -6.90
CA ARG A 206 -6.63 -17.55 -7.85
C ARG A 206 -5.83 -18.76 -8.29
N LEU A 207 -6.53 -19.81 -8.72
CA LEU A 207 -5.90 -20.98 -9.32
C LEU A 207 -5.94 -20.93 -10.85
N THR A 208 -4.84 -21.31 -11.47
CA THR A 208 -4.77 -21.59 -12.90
C THR A 208 -5.40 -22.96 -13.22
N LYS A 209 -5.58 -23.27 -14.51
CA LYS A 209 -6.08 -24.57 -14.98
C LYS A 209 -5.30 -25.78 -14.45
N ASP A 210 -4.00 -25.64 -14.31
CA ASP A 210 -3.08 -26.66 -13.79
C ASP A 210 -2.84 -26.56 -12.28
N GLY A 211 -3.66 -25.76 -11.56
CA GLY A 211 -3.65 -25.66 -10.10
C GLY A 211 -2.49 -24.83 -9.52
N VAL A 212 -1.83 -24.00 -10.32
CA VAL A 212 -0.81 -23.09 -9.80
C VAL A 212 -1.49 -21.85 -9.20
N PRO A 213 -1.29 -21.53 -7.91
CA PRO A 213 -1.85 -20.32 -7.34
C PRO A 213 -1.07 -19.09 -7.79
N ILE A 214 -1.80 -18.12 -8.33
CA ILE A 214 -1.30 -16.83 -8.80
C ILE A 214 -1.93 -15.71 -8.01
N ILE A 215 -1.32 -14.51 -8.02
CA ILE A 215 -1.96 -13.33 -7.45
C ILE A 215 -2.59 -12.49 -8.55
N TYR A 216 -3.93 -12.46 -8.56
CA TYR A 216 -4.73 -11.80 -9.60
C TYR A 216 -6.18 -11.63 -9.14
N HIS A 217 -6.77 -10.42 -9.35
CA HIS A 217 -8.11 -10.11 -8.80
C HIS A 217 -9.26 -10.66 -9.62
N ASP A 218 -9.33 -10.35 -10.93
CA ASP A 218 -10.52 -10.59 -11.76
C ASP A 218 -10.68 -12.07 -12.14
N ASP A 219 -11.91 -12.50 -12.42
CA ASP A 219 -12.16 -13.84 -12.96
C ASP A 219 -11.54 -14.01 -14.33
N ASP A 220 -11.66 -12.97 -15.17
CA ASP A 220 -11.24 -12.97 -16.56
C ASP A 220 -10.00 -12.12 -16.80
N LEU A 221 -9.21 -12.52 -17.79
CA LEU A 221 -8.21 -11.65 -18.41
C LEU A 221 -8.93 -10.52 -19.15
N ASN A 222 -8.65 -9.27 -18.77
CA ASN A 222 -9.32 -8.10 -19.31
C ASN A 222 -8.42 -6.86 -19.33
N VAL A 223 -8.86 -5.83 -20.05
CA VAL A 223 -8.09 -4.57 -20.28
C VAL A 223 -7.89 -3.73 -19.02
N ARG A 224 -8.61 -4.00 -17.92
CA ARG A 224 -8.42 -3.32 -16.65
C ARG A 224 -7.15 -3.79 -15.94
N THR A 225 -6.78 -5.05 -16.14
CA THR A 225 -5.71 -5.71 -15.38
C THR A 225 -4.54 -6.15 -16.23
N THR A 226 -4.75 -6.32 -17.55
CA THR A 226 -3.72 -6.83 -18.45
C THR A 226 -3.59 -5.99 -19.73
N THR A 227 -2.40 -5.98 -20.29
CA THR A 227 -2.18 -5.51 -21.65
C THR A 227 -2.87 -6.42 -22.66
N LYS A 228 -3.00 -5.98 -23.91
CA LYS A 228 -3.59 -6.80 -24.98
C LYS A 228 -2.84 -8.14 -25.10
N SER A 229 -3.57 -9.23 -25.00
CA SER A 229 -3.07 -10.61 -25.04
C SER A 229 -3.86 -11.44 -26.05
N PRO A 230 -3.28 -12.51 -26.64
CA PRO A 230 -4.02 -13.48 -27.44
C PRO A 230 -4.95 -14.36 -26.59
N LEU A 231 -4.77 -14.40 -25.26
CA LEU A 231 -5.61 -15.16 -24.34
C LEU A 231 -6.76 -14.27 -23.87
N ILE A 232 -7.99 -14.79 -23.91
CA ILE A 232 -9.22 -14.08 -23.53
C ILE A 232 -10.10 -15.03 -22.73
N GLY A 233 -10.73 -14.52 -21.66
CA GLY A 233 -11.68 -15.26 -20.83
C GLY A 233 -11.11 -15.65 -19.47
N PRO A 234 -11.77 -16.62 -18.78
CA PRO A 234 -11.47 -16.94 -17.40
C PRO A 234 -10.03 -17.43 -17.17
N VAL A 235 -9.36 -16.88 -16.16
CA VAL A 235 -8.00 -17.25 -15.76
C VAL A 235 -7.85 -18.77 -15.54
N LYS A 236 -8.86 -19.38 -14.92
CA LYS A 236 -8.91 -20.83 -14.64
C LYS A 236 -8.92 -21.72 -15.89
N ASN A 237 -9.07 -21.16 -17.09
CA ASN A 237 -9.01 -21.92 -18.35
C ASN A 237 -7.59 -22.04 -18.90
N PHE A 238 -6.62 -21.31 -18.33
CA PHE A 238 -5.25 -21.28 -18.82
C PHE A 238 -4.28 -21.86 -17.80
N THR A 239 -3.26 -22.58 -18.29
CA THR A 239 -2.15 -23.06 -17.47
C THR A 239 -1.22 -21.91 -17.08
N TRP A 240 -0.45 -22.12 -16.02
CA TRP A 240 0.58 -21.15 -15.63
C TRP A 240 1.59 -20.86 -16.77
N LEU A 241 1.96 -21.89 -17.54
CA LEU A 241 2.87 -21.72 -18.66
C LEU A 241 2.30 -20.75 -19.71
N GLU A 242 1.01 -20.88 -20.05
CA GLU A 242 0.33 -20.00 -21.00
C GLU A 242 0.24 -18.58 -20.47
N LEU A 243 -0.21 -18.38 -19.21
CA LEU A 243 -0.30 -17.07 -18.60
C LEU A 243 1.06 -16.36 -18.51
N SER A 244 2.09 -17.05 -18.02
CA SER A 244 3.42 -16.45 -17.86
C SER A 244 4.11 -16.12 -19.20
N SER A 245 3.74 -16.85 -20.27
CA SER A 245 4.29 -16.63 -21.62
C SER A 245 3.61 -15.48 -22.36
N TYR A 246 2.27 -15.41 -22.31
CA TYR A 246 1.49 -14.57 -23.22
C TYR A 246 0.81 -13.38 -22.52
N VAL A 247 0.67 -13.37 -21.20
CA VAL A 247 -0.02 -12.31 -20.49
C VAL A 247 0.98 -11.41 -19.78
N ARG A 248 0.71 -10.11 -19.81
CA ARG A 248 1.39 -9.10 -18.99
C ARG A 248 0.32 -8.27 -18.27
N LEU A 249 0.62 -7.91 -17.04
CA LEU A 249 -0.17 -6.94 -16.32
C LEU A 249 -0.12 -5.59 -17.01
N ILE A 250 -0.98 -4.65 -16.60
CA ILE A 250 -1.23 -3.43 -17.35
C ILE A 250 0.01 -2.54 -17.55
N HIS A 251 0.97 -2.58 -16.63
CA HIS A 251 2.26 -1.88 -16.75
C HIS A 251 3.39 -2.76 -17.31
N GLY A 252 3.06 -3.95 -17.84
CA GLY A 252 4.01 -4.82 -18.53
C GLY A 252 4.65 -5.91 -17.66
N GLU A 253 4.34 -5.97 -16.36
CA GLU A 253 4.87 -6.98 -15.46
C GLU A 253 4.24 -8.37 -15.74
N LYS A 254 4.87 -9.40 -15.23
CA LYS A 254 4.29 -10.75 -15.24
C LYS A 254 3.29 -10.91 -14.10
N ILE A 255 2.25 -11.71 -14.29
CA ILE A 255 1.41 -12.18 -13.18
C ILE A 255 2.31 -13.04 -12.27
N PRO A 256 2.46 -12.76 -10.97
CA PRO A 256 3.28 -13.58 -10.10
C PRO A 256 2.52 -14.81 -9.61
N THR A 257 3.24 -15.90 -9.32
CA THR A 257 2.67 -16.96 -8.49
C THR A 257 2.63 -16.51 -7.02
N LEU A 258 1.73 -17.10 -6.24
CA LEU A 258 1.67 -16.89 -4.80
C LEU A 258 3.01 -17.17 -4.11
N GLU A 259 3.69 -18.26 -4.51
CA GLU A 259 5.00 -18.62 -3.96
C GLU A 259 6.06 -17.55 -4.24
N GLN A 260 6.07 -16.99 -5.47
CA GLN A 260 6.97 -15.89 -5.82
C GLN A 260 6.69 -14.64 -4.97
N ALA A 261 5.41 -14.27 -4.82
CA ALA A 261 5.01 -13.12 -4.04
C ALA A 261 5.41 -13.26 -2.55
N LEU A 262 5.06 -14.39 -1.92
CA LEU A 262 5.39 -14.64 -0.52
C LEU A 262 6.91 -14.78 -0.29
N THR A 263 7.64 -15.37 -1.24
CA THR A 263 9.11 -15.42 -1.17
C THR A 263 9.70 -14.01 -1.21
N PHE A 264 9.23 -13.16 -2.14
CA PHE A 264 9.68 -11.78 -2.23
C PHE A 264 9.36 -10.98 -0.95
N LEU A 265 8.16 -11.15 -0.40
CA LEU A 265 7.73 -10.51 0.85
C LEU A 265 8.68 -10.86 2.00
N VAL A 266 8.95 -12.13 2.21
CA VAL A 266 9.84 -12.59 3.29
C VAL A 266 11.29 -12.13 3.09
N ASP A 267 11.77 -12.12 1.85
CA ASP A 267 13.19 -11.91 1.58
C ASP A 267 13.57 -10.44 1.39
N SER A 268 12.62 -9.60 0.98
CA SER A 268 12.94 -8.28 0.41
C SER A 268 12.09 -7.14 0.97
N THR A 269 11.22 -7.39 1.96
CA THR A 269 10.39 -6.36 2.57
C THR A 269 10.47 -6.40 4.09
N GLU A 270 9.99 -5.32 4.73
CA GLU A 270 9.79 -5.21 6.18
C GLU A 270 8.29 -5.27 6.55
N LEU A 271 7.43 -5.70 5.62
CA LEU A 271 6.00 -5.84 5.85
C LEU A 271 5.74 -6.90 6.92
N ARG A 272 4.81 -6.61 7.83
CA ARG A 272 4.48 -7.46 8.98
C ARG A 272 3.28 -8.38 8.74
N ALA A 273 2.50 -8.12 7.69
CA ALA A 273 1.25 -8.82 7.45
C ALA A 273 0.91 -9.01 5.99
N VAL A 274 0.32 -10.17 5.68
CA VAL A 274 -0.26 -10.48 4.37
C VAL A 274 -1.62 -11.13 4.56
N TRP A 275 -2.62 -10.55 3.96
CA TRP A 275 -3.96 -11.11 3.81
C TRP A 275 -4.07 -11.73 2.42
N LEU A 276 -4.30 -13.06 2.35
CA LEU A 276 -4.53 -13.80 1.12
C LEU A 276 -6.04 -13.83 0.86
N ASP A 277 -6.57 -12.91 0.04
CA ASP A 277 -7.99 -12.93 -0.31
C ASP A 277 -8.29 -14.05 -1.31
N MET A 278 -8.95 -15.11 -0.82
CA MET A 278 -9.26 -16.31 -1.60
C MET A 278 -10.48 -16.08 -2.50
N LYS A 279 -10.29 -16.22 -3.83
CA LYS A 279 -11.34 -15.93 -4.82
C LYS A 279 -12.31 -17.10 -5.11
N GLY A 280 -12.43 -18.07 -4.20
CA GLY A 280 -13.44 -19.13 -4.28
C GLY A 280 -13.13 -20.26 -5.26
N ASP A 281 -11.88 -20.45 -5.63
CA ASP A 281 -11.48 -21.61 -6.47
C ASP A 281 -11.60 -22.93 -5.69
N VAL A 282 -12.23 -23.92 -6.29
CA VAL A 282 -12.49 -25.21 -5.64
C VAL A 282 -11.20 -25.93 -5.24
N ASN A 283 -11.15 -26.45 -4.03
CA ASN A 283 -10.00 -27.14 -3.44
C ASN A 283 -8.72 -26.29 -3.35
N ALA A 284 -8.83 -24.97 -3.27
CA ALA A 284 -7.68 -24.07 -3.21
C ALA A 284 -6.88 -24.27 -1.92
N MET A 285 -7.53 -24.58 -0.80
CA MET A 285 -6.89 -24.66 0.51
C MET A 285 -5.78 -25.72 0.59
N LYS A 286 -5.97 -26.88 -0.03
CA LYS A 286 -4.93 -27.93 -0.05
C LYS A 286 -3.66 -27.55 -0.84
N ILE A 287 -3.74 -26.49 -1.65
CA ILE A 287 -2.60 -25.97 -2.43
C ILE A 287 -2.01 -24.74 -1.73
N VAL A 288 -2.84 -23.81 -1.28
CA VAL A 288 -2.43 -22.50 -0.73
C VAL A 288 -1.86 -22.64 0.69
N ILE A 289 -2.49 -23.45 1.56
CA ILE A 289 -2.05 -23.60 2.96
C ILE A 289 -0.59 -24.11 3.07
N PRO A 290 -0.14 -25.14 2.33
CA PRO A 290 1.26 -25.54 2.34
C PRO A 290 2.24 -24.42 1.93
N ILE A 291 1.85 -23.58 0.97
CA ILE A 291 2.67 -22.43 0.52
C ILE A 291 2.74 -21.37 1.63
N GLN A 292 1.60 -21.04 2.27
CA GLN A 292 1.56 -20.16 3.43
C GLN A 292 2.47 -20.67 4.56
N GLN A 293 2.35 -21.94 4.93
CA GLN A 293 3.15 -22.56 5.99
C GLN A 293 4.65 -22.53 5.68
N LYS A 294 5.03 -22.81 4.41
CA LYS A 294 6.41 -22.70 3.94
C LYS A 294 6.95 -21.28 4.06
N ALA A 295 6.15 -20.27 3.68
CA ALA A 295 6.51 -18.87 3.78
C ALA A 295 6.67 -18.44 5.25
N LEU A 296 5.75 -18.84 6.13
CA LEU A 296 5.84 -18.57 7.58
C LEU A 296 7.08 -19.24 8.22
N ALA A 297 7.42 -20.47 7.81
CA ALA A 297 8.63 -21.14 8.29
C ALA A 297 9.89 -20.38 7.83
N ARG A 298 9.91 -19.90 6.58
CA ARG A 298 11.01 -19.09 6.03
C ARG A 298 11.13 -17.75 6.76
N ALA A 299 10.02 -17.08 7.05
CA ALA A 299 9.99 -15.82 7.80
C ALA A 299 10.58 -16.00 9.21
N ARG A 300 10.15 -17.06 9.94
CA ARG A 300 10.71 -17.41 11.25
C ARG A 300 12.22 -17.66 11.20
N ALA A 301 12.70 -18.39 10.19
CA ALA A 301 14.14 -18.65 10.02
C ALA A 301 14.96 -17.37 9.80
N LYS A 302 14.34 -16.30 9.31
CA LYS A 302 14.95 -14.98 9.10
C LYS A 302 14.69 -13.98 10.22
N ALA A 303 14.02 -14.39 11.29
CA ALA A 303 13.53 -13.49 12.34
C ALA A 303 12.66 -12.32 11.80
N HIS A 304 11.96 -12.54 10.69
CA HIS A 304 11.03 -11.60 10.11
C HIS A 304 9.65 -11.80 10.76
N PRO A 305 9.08 -10.81 11.49
CA PRO A 305 7.81 -10.94 12.22
C PRO A 305 6.62 -10.83 11.24
N LEU A 306 6.52 -11.75 10.29
CA LEU A 306 5.48 -11.74 9.27
C LEU A 306 4.32 -12.65 9.68
N GLU A 307 3.11 -12.10 9.68
CA GLU A 307 1.86 -12.84 9.77
C GLU A 307 1.28 -13.02 8.35
N ILE A 308 0.77 -14.21 8.05
CA ILE A 308 0.08 -14.49 6.78
C ILE A 308 -1.26 -15.13 7.12
N TRP A 309 -2.36 -14.52 6.72
CA TRP A 309 -3.71 -15.01 6.97
C TRP A 309 -4.36 -15.48 5.68
N VAL A 310 -4.91 -16.70 5.70
CA VAL A 310 -5.80 -17.18 4.65
C VAL A 310 -7.15 -16.48 4.82
N GLY A 311 -7.56 -15.70 3.85
CA GLY A 311 -8.83 -14.96 3.85
C GLY A 311 -10.01 -15.87 3.51
N LEU A 312 -11.08 -15.74 4.28
CA LEU A 312 -12.30 -16.54 4.17
C LEU A 312 -13.49 -15.60 3.91
N PRO A 313 -13.69 -15.18 2.63
CA PRO A 313 -14.70 -14.16 2.27
C PRO A 313 -16.11 -14.71 2.09
N THR A 314 -16.29 -16.02 1.90
CA THR A 314 -17.59 -16.65 1.61
C THR A 314 -17.74 -18.00 2.31
N GLU A 315 -18.98 -18.47 2.43
CA GLU A 315 -19.29 -19.78 3.03
C GLU A 315 -18.61 -20.93 2.29
N ASP A 316 -18.58 -20.92 0.95
CA ASP A 316 -17.92 -21.95 0.13
C ASP A 316 -16.42 -22.03 0.43
N VAL A 317 -15.77 -20.88 0.63
CA VAL A 317 -14.34 -20.82 1.01
C VAL A 317 -14.14 -21.32 2.45
N ILE A 318 -15.07 -21.03 3.36
CA ILE A 318 -15.07 -21.60 4.71
C ILE A 318 -15.18 -23.12 4.66
N ASP A 319 -16.06 -23.67 3.85
CA ASP A 319 -16.25 -25.11 3.75
C ASP A 319 -15.02 -25.81 3.14
N ASP A 320 -14.37 -25.22 2.12
CA ASP A 320 -13.08 -25.70 1.61
C ASP A 320 -11.99 -25.65 2.69
N PHE A 321 -11.92 -24.55 3.46
CA PHE A 321 -10.98 -24.40 4.58
C PHE A 321 -11.18 -25.48 5.66
N LEU A 322 -12.40 -25.71 6.10
CA LEU A 322 -12.75 -26.73 7.10
C LEU A 322 -12.47 -28.15 6.63
N SER A 323 -12.49 -28.38 5.31
CA SER A 323 -12.14 -29.68 4.71
C SER A 323 -10.64 -29.99 4.78
N TYR A 324 -9.79 -28.97 5.03
CA TYR A 324 -8.34 -29.15 5.11
C TYR A 324 -7.94 -29.77 6.46
N PRO A 325 -7.26 -30.94 6.46
CA PRO A 325 -6.82 -31.59 7.72
C PRO A 325 -5.84 -30.70 8.50
N GLY A 326 -6.16 -30.35 9.73
CA GLY A 326 -5.33 -29.49 10.57
C GLY A 326 -5.58 -27.99 10.37
N HIS A 327 -6.72 -27.63 9.73
CA HIS A 327 -7.13 -26.23 9.54
C HIS A 327 -7.12 -25.41 10.86
N GLU A 328 -7.37 -26.03 11.99
CA GLU A 328 -7.37 -25.38 13.31
C GLU A 328 -6.01 -24.77 13.73
N LYS A 329 -4.92 -25.16 13.01
CA LYS A 329 -3.56 -24.61 13.21
C LYS A 329 -3.16 -23.60 12.15
N VAL A 330 -4.04 -23.34 11.19
CA VAL A 330 -3.79 -22.40 10.09
C VAL A 330 -4.25 -21.01 10.51
N THR A 331 -3.35 -20.04 10.43
CA THR A 331 -3.72 -18.64 10.66
C THR A 331 -4.62 -18.14 9.52
N SER A 332 -5.80 -17.68 9.88
CA SER A 332 -6.82 -17.23 8.94
C SER A 332 -7.48 -15.91 9.36
N LEU A 333 -8.13 -15.28 8.40
CA LEU A 333 -8.93 -14.07 8.54
C LEU A 333 -10.31 -14.36 7.97
N CYS A 334 -11.38 -14.05 8.72
CA CYS A 334 -12.75 -14.25 8.27
C CYS A 334 -13.46 -12.90 8.11
N GLU A 335 -14.15 -12.73 6.96
CA GLU A 335 -14.85 -11.51 6.60
C GLU A 335 -16.34 -11.55 6.97
N LEU A 336 -16.84 -12.73 7.34
CA LEU A 336 -18.25 -12.98 7.63
C LEU A 336 -18.61 -12.60 9.09
N ALA A 337 -19.72 -13.15 9.58
CA ALA A 337 -20.22 -12.85 10.91
C ALA A 337 -19.30 -13.38 12.02
N PRO A 338 -19.36 -12.82 13.25
CA PRO A 338 -18.57 -13.30 14.39
C PRO A 338 -18.73 -14.80 14.68
N GLU A 339 -19.88 -15.38 14.38
CA GLU A 339 -20.15 -16.81 14.51
C GLU A 339 -19.25 -17.64 13.58
N ASP A 340 -19.07 -17.18 12.33
CA ASP A 340 -18.19 -17.82 11.34
C ASP A 340 -16.72 -17.70 11.76
N VAL A 341 -16.32 -16.53 12.29
CA VAL A 341 -14.97 -16.33 12.85
C VAL A 341 -14.66 -17.39 13.91
N ARG A 342 -15.61 -17.67 14.81
CA ARG A 342 -15.47 -18.70 15.86
C ARG A 342 -15.50 -20.12 15.27
N LYS A 343 -16.39 -20.37 14.29
CA LYS A 343 -16.51 -21.67 13.60
C LYS A 343 -15.20 -22.13 13.00
N VAL A 344 -14.48 -21.22 12.34
CA VAL A 344 -13.19 -21.50 11.69
C VAL A 344 -11.98 -21.22 12.58
N ASN A 345 -12.20 -20.72 13.79
CA ASN A 345 -11.16 -20.25 14.72
C ASN A 345 -10.19 -19.24 14.06
N ALA A 346 -10.73 -18.30 13.27
CA ALA A 346 -9.91 -17.30 12.61
C ALA A 346 -9.19 -16.39 13.62
N SER A 347 -7.94 -16.06 13.33
CA SER A 347 -7.12 -15.15 14.15
C SER A 347 -7.56 -13.69 14.01
N VAL A 348 -8.20 -13.37 12.90
CA VAL A 348 -8.63 -12.01 12.53
C VAL A 348 -10.09 -12.04 12.07
N TRP A 349 -10.87 -11.11 12.61
CA TRP A 349 -12.17 -10.75 12.04
C TRP A 349 -12.02 -9.51 11.17
N SER A 350 -12.61 -9.50 9.97
CA SER A 350 -12.52 -8.35 9.08
C SER A 350 -13.87 -7.94 8.50
N PRO A 351 -14.69 -7.17 9.25
CA PRO A 351 -15.98 -6.68 8.76
C PRO A 351 -15.82 -5.58 7.72
N ARG A 352 -16.86 -5.44 6.88
CA ARG A 352 -16.98 -4.31 5.93
C ARG A 352 -17.24 -3.00 6.67
N TRP A 353 -16.61 -1.92 6.24
CA TRP A 353 -16.82 -0.58 6.81
C TRP A 353 -18.28 -0.10 6.77
N THR A 354 -19.08 -0.59 5.80
CA THR A 354 -20.50 -0.26 5.69
C THR A 354 -21.36 -0.72 6.87
N LEU A 355 -20.81 -1.61 7.71
CA LEU A 355 -21.46 -2.05 8.96
C LEU A 355 -21.22 -1.08 10.14
N GLY A 356 -20.46 -0.01 9.93
CA GLY A 356 -20.07 0.94 10.97
C GLY A 356 -18.89 0.45 11.82
N THR A 357 -18.59 1.16 12.90
CA THR A 357 -17.44 0.86 13.76
C THR A 357 -17.62 -0.39 14.63
N GLN A 358 -18.85 -0.78 14.93
CA GLN A 358 -19.22 -1.99 15.70
C GLN A 358 -18.36 -2.22 16.96
N VAL A 359 -18.07 -1.15 17.70
CA VAL A 359 -17.11 -1.12 18.82
C VAL A 359 -17.33 -2.25 19.83
N ASP A 360 -18.58 -2.59 20.14
CA ASP A 360 -18.89 -3.66 21.11
C ASP A 360 -18.48 -5.03 20.59
N LEU A 361 -18.67 -5.31 19.29
CA LEU A 361 -18.21 -6.56 18.66
C LEU A 361 -16.69 -6.59 18.53
N VAL A 362 -16.06 -5.45 18.21
CA VAL A 362 -14.59 -5.33 18.20
C VAL A 362 -14.01 -5.69 19.57
N LYS A 363 -14.54 -5.11 20.65
CA LYS A 363 -14.14 -5.44 22.04
C LYS A 363 -14.35 -6.91 22.38
N GLN A 364 -15.46 -7.50 21.90
CA GLN A 364 -15.72 -8.92 22.13
C GLN A 364 -14.66 -9.80 21.40
N MET A 365 -14.31 -9.48 20.16
CA MET A 365 -13.26 -10.19 19.43
C MET A 365 -11.88 -10.06 20.12
N HIS A 366 -11.55 -8.85 20.60
CA HIS A 366 -10.33 -8.63 21.40
C HIS A 366 -10.32 -9.46 22.69
N ALA A 367 -11.45 -9.55 23.39
CA ALA A 367 -11.56 -10.39 24.58
C ALA A 367 -11.37 -11.89 24.28
N GLU A 368 -11.62 -12.33 23.05
CA GLU A 368 -11.36 -13.67 22.55
C GLU A 368 -9.90 -13.83 22.03
N GLY A 369 -9.06 -12.80 22.11
CA GLY A 369 -7.67 -12.81 21.63
C GLY A 369 -7.53 -12.67 20.11
N ARG A 370 -8.54 -12.17 19.42
CA ARG A 370 -8.56 -11.98 17.97
C ARG A 370 -8.26 -10.54 17.59
N LYS A 371 -7.59 -10.33 16.48
CA LYS A 371 -7.47 -9.00 15.86
C LYS A 371 -8.73 -8.66 15.06
N VAL A 372 -8.98 -7.37 14.86
CA VAL A 372 -10.08 -6.89 14.05
C VAL A 372 -9.59 -5.86 13.04
N PHE A 373 -9.78 -6.15 11.75
CA PHE A 373 -9.51 -5.21 10.66
C PHE A 373 -10.83 -4.72 10.06
N CYS A 374 -10.77 -3.65 9.28
CA CYS A 374 -11.92 -3.18 8.53
C CYS A 374 -11.53 -2.87 7.08
N TRP A 375 -12.43 -3.12 6.11
CA TRP A 375 -12.19 -3.00 4.68
C TRP A 375 -13.40 -2.52 3.89
N THR A 376 -13.24 -1.97 2.72
CA THR A 376 -12.12 -1.19 2.20
C THR A 376 -12.50 0.27 2.39
N ILE A 377 -11.73 1.04 3.14
CA ILE A 377 -12.05 2.42 3.50
C ILE A 377 -11.20 3.35 2.66
N ASP A 378 -11.83 4.12 1.78
CA ASP A 378 -11.17 5.06 0.87
C ASP A 378 -11.63 6.51 1.10
N ASP A 379 -12.73 6.71 1.82
CA ASP A 379 -13.23 8.04 2.19
C ASP A 379 -12.50 8.59 3.41
N GLN A 380 -12.06 9.84 3.32
CA GLN A 380 -11.26 10.53 4.33
C GLN A 380 -11.99 10.65 5.67
N GLN A 381 -13.28 10.98 5.65
CA GLN A 381 -14.04 11.21 6.88
C GLN A 381 -14.30 9.89 7.61
N PHE A 382 -14.67 8.85 6.86
CA PHE A 382 -14.83 7.52 7.42
C PHE A 382 -13.52 6.96 7.93
N MET A 383 -12.42 7.11 7.20
CA MET A 383 -11.11 6.63 7.63
C MET A 383 -10.70 7.26 8.96
N LYS A 384 -10.81 8.59 9.09
CA LYS A 384 -10.54 9.30 10.34
C LYS A 384 -11.42 8.77 11.47
N LYS A 385 -12.75 8.68 11.25
CA LYS A 385 -13.69 8.16 12.23
C LYS A 385 -13.34 6.75 12.70
N PHE A 386 -13.01 5.85 11.79
CA PHE A 386 -12.70 4.46 12.11
C PHE A 386 -11.38 4.31 12.87
N ILE A 387 -10.38 5.16 12.58
CA ILE A 387 -9.13 5.21 13.35
C ILE A 387 -9.35 5.78 14.75
N ASP A 388 -10.16 6.83 14.88
CA ASP A 388 -10.36 7.51 16.17
C ASP A 388 -11.33 6.76 17.10
N GLU A 389 -12.36 6.11 16.57
CA GLU A 389 -13.49 5.57 17.33
C GLU A 389 -13.65 4.05 17.24
N GLY A 390 -13.06 3.40 16.21
CA GLY A 390 -13.38 2.02 15.86
C GLY A 390 -12.66 0.94 16.69
N GLU A 391 -11.59 1.29 17.37
CA GLU A 391 -10.71 0.36 18.10
C GLU A 391 -10.15 -0.80 17.25
N PHE A 392 -10.13 -0.65 15.92
CA PHE A 392 -9.59 -1.64 15.00
C PHE A 392 -8.08 -1.78 15.13
N ASP A 393 -7.56 -2.98 14.94
CA ASP A 393 -6.11 -3.26 14.87
C ASP A 393 -5.51 -2.89 13.52
N GLY A 394 -6.32 -2.67 12.48
CA GLY A 394 -5.86 -2.25 11.17
C GLY A 394 -6.99 -1.89 10.20
N LEU A 395 -6.63 -1.12 9.20
CA LEU A 395 -7.54 -0.74 8.11
C LEU A 395 -6.94 -1.10 6.75
N LEU A 396 -7.77 -1.71 5.89
CA LEU A 396 -7.47 -1.97 4.48
C LEU A 396 -8.01 -0.83 3.63
N SER A 397 -7.14 -0.25 2.79
CA SER A 397 -7.47 0.88 1.93
C SER A 397 -6.73 0.81 0.59
N ASN A 398 -7.33 1.38 -0.47
CA ASN A 398 -6.63 1.71 -1.70
C ASN A 398 -5.70 2.92 -1.51
N TYR A 399 -5.90 3.70 -0.43
CA TYR A 399 -5.19 4.94 -0.13
C TYR A 399 -4.44 4.84 1.20
N SER A 400 -3.52 3.87 1.30
CA SER A 400 -2.79 3.58 2.53
C SER A 400 -2.00 4.76 3.08
N ALA A 401 -1.54 5.68 2.22
CA ALA A 401 -0.89 6.91 2.65
C ALA A 401 -1.83 7.82 3.47
N MET A 402 -3.14 7.82 3.14
CA MET A 402 -4.16 8.51 3.92
C MET A 402 -4.35 7.84 5.28
N THR A 403 -4.39 6.49 5.32
CA THR A 403 -4.43 5.74 6.58
C THR A 403 -3.21 6.06 7.45
N ALA A 404 -2.01 6.08 6.83
CA ALA A 404 -0.78 6.44 7.54
C ALA A 404 -0.84 7.84 8.14
N PHE A 405 -1.32 8.83 7.38
CA PHE A 405 -1.47 10.19 7.88
C PHE A 405 -2.38 10.24 9.11
N TYR A 406 -3.60 9.71 9.04
CA TYR A 406 -4.55 9.76 10.15
C TYR A 406 -4.09 8.94 11.36
N PHE A 407 -3.46 7.79 11.14
CA PHE A 407 -2.92 7.00 12.24
C PHE A 407 -1.79 7.75 12.96
N TYR A 408 -0.78 8.25 12.25
CA TYR A 408 0.38 8.91 12.87
C TYR A 408 0.05 10.29 13.48
N THR A 409 -1.05 10.93 13.07
CA THR A 409 -1.49 12.20 13.66
C THR A 409 -2.38 12.05 14.89
N GLN A 410 -2.70 10.84 15.35
CA GLN A 410 -3.43 10.61 16.60
C GLN A 410 -2.68 11.18 17.82
N GLU A 411 -3.45 11.75 18.76
CA GLU A 411 -2.98 12.31 20.03
C GLU A 411 -3.04 11.31 21.18
#